data_63d279c2dfc872c9c781e251852e3ad3
#
_entry.id   63d279c2dfc872c9c781e251852e3ad3
#
_cell.length_a   1.000
_cell.length_b   1.000
_cell.length_c   1.000
_cell.angle_alpha   90.00
_cell.angle_beta   90.00
_cell.angle_gamma   90.00
#
_symmetry.space_group_name_H-M   'P 1'
#
loop_
_entity.id
_entity.type
_entity.pdbx_description
1 polymer ?
#
loop_
_entity_poly.entity_id
_entity_poly.type
_entity_poly.pdbx_seq_one_letter_code
_entity_poly.pdbx_strand_id
1 'polypeptide(L)'
;VLVPRKTWLAKLKAIRAAAESNGETLVIIARTDSIDGALPGEESGGLKMAIEDGWEAAELGADVIWAEFNNVDLEQPQAFAEGVRKYYPNQMLGFNLSPSLYWGKAKKAGTLITNQQLADLGYTLQFSTLFNFRTAGLALDKGLRKFAAKGLDALADLQIEEDEAAGGPPITRMH
;
A
#
# COMPACT_ATOMS: atom_id res chain seq x y z
N VAL A 1 15.46 -9.76 0.43
CA VAL A 1 15.95 -10.77 1.39
C VAL A 1 15.04 -10.78 2.59
N LEU A 2 14.47 -11.95 2.91
CA LEU A 2 13.63 -12.15 4.09
C LEU A 2 14.46 -12.41 5.35
N VAL A 3 13.83 -12.24 6.50
CA VAL A 3 14.31 -12.82 7.77
C VAL A 3 13.67 -14.21 7.93
N PRO A 4 14.29 -15.15 8.67
CA PRO A 4 13.67 -16.44 8.95
C PRO A 4 12.27 -16.27 9.57
N ARG A 5 11.30 -17.09 9.14
CA ARG A 5 9.89 -17.00 9.61
C ARG A 5 9.81 -16.98 11.15
N LYS A 6 10.58 -17.85 11.83
CA LYS A 6 10.65 -17.86 13.29
C LYS A 6 11.02 -16.50 13.90
N THR A 7 11.94 -15.79 13.26
CA THR A 7 12.36 -14.45 13.70
C THR A 7 11.25 -13.43 13.48
N TRP A 8 10.57 -13.48 12.33
CA TRP A 8 9.43 -12.60 12.03
C TRP A 8 8.28 -12.79 13.02
N LEU A 9 7.89 -14.04 13.30
CA LEU A 9 6.84 -14.35 14.28
C LEU A 9 7.24 -13.92 15.70
N ALA A 10 8.51 -14.08 16.07
CA ALA A 10 9.00 -13.60 17.36
C ALA A 10 8.89 -12.08 17.51
N LYS A 11 9.09 -11.32 16.43
CA LYS A 11 8.88 -9.88 16.42
C LYS A 11 7.41 -9.51 16.62
N LEU A 12 6.47 -10.20 15.96
CA LEU A 12 5.03 -9.97 16.16
C LEU A 12 4.61 -10.23 17.61
N LYS A 13 5.07 -11.34 18.19
CA LYS A 13 4.83 -11.67 19.61
C LYS A 13 5.40 -10.60 20.55
N ALA A 14 6.63 -10.15 20.30
CA ALA A 14 7.27 -9.13 21.14
C ALA A 14 6.54 -7.79 21.09
N ILE A 15 6.06 -7.37 19.91
CA ILE A 15 5.25 -6.13 19.76
C ILE A 15 3.97 -6.22 20.58
N ARG A 16 3.24 -7.34 20.49
CA ARG A 16 2.00 -7.56 21.26
C ARG A 16 2.28 -7.52 22.77
N ALA A 17 3.27 -8.28 23.23
CA ALA A 17 3.63 -8.33 24.64
C ALA A 17 4.08 -6.97 25.18
N ALA A 18 4.83 -6.19 24.38
CA ALA A 18 5.25 -4.85 24.77
C ALA A 18 4.06 -3.89 24.91
N ALA A 19 3.10 -3.92 24.00
CA ALA A 19 1.88 -3.13 24.09
C ALA A 19 1.08 -3.48 25.37
N GLU A 20 0.83 -4.75 25.59
CA GLU A 20 0.10 -5.25 26.75
C GLU A 20 0.78 -4.86 28.08
N SER A 21 2.10 -5.00 28.16
CA SER A 21 2.87 -4.66 29.38
C SER A 21 2.86 -3.16 29.70
N ASN A 22 2.62 -2.31 28.73
CA ASN A 22 2.51 -0.85 28.90
C ASN A 22 1.05 -0.37 28.98
N GLY A 23 0.06 -1.28 28.94
CA GLY A 23 -1.36 -0.93 28.93
C GLY A 23 -1.81 -0.21 27.66
N GLU A 24 -1.06 -0.38 26.56
CA GLU A 24 -1.33 0.27 25.27
C GLU A 24 -2.10 -0.66 24.32
N THR A 25 -2.95 -0.08 23.49
CA THR A 25 -3.62 -0.78 22.41
C THR A 25 -2.95 -0.43 21.09
N LEU A 26 -2.43 -1.45 20.39
CA LEU A 26 -1.82 -1.28 19.06
C LEU A 26 -2.60 -2.05 18.01
N VAL A 27 -2.77 -1.42 16.85
CA VAL A 27 -3.19 -2.13 15.62
C VAL A 27 -1.95 -2.73 14.97
N ILE A 28 -1.92 -4.05 14.85
CA ILE A 28 -0.79 -4.78 14.25
C ILE A 28 -1.14 -5.14 12.82
N ILE A 29 -0.41 -4.54 11.86
CA ILE A 29 -0.47 -4.88 10.45
C ILE A 29 0.73 -5.77 10.14
N ALA A 30 0.49 -7.07 9.96
CA ALA A 30 1.53 -8.05 9.67
C ALA A 30 1.77 -8.11 8.15
N ARG A 31 2.96 -7.69 7.70
CA ARG A 31 3.35 -7.77 6.29
C ARG A 31 4.15 -9.03 6.02
N THR A 32 3.84 -9.73 4.93
CA THR A 32 4.68 -10.78 4.33
C THR A 32 5.13 -10.38 2.93
N ASP A 33 6.38 -10.65 2.63
CA ASP A 33 7.00 -10.48 1.30
C ASP A 33 7.36 -11.84 0.68
N SER A 34 6.81 -12.95 1.19
CA SER A 34 7.17 -14.32 0.81
C SER A 34 6.79 -14.67 -0.64
N ILE A 35 5.96 -13.85 -1.31
CA ILE A 35 5.59 -14.09 -2.72
C ILE A 35 6.84 -14.06 -3.60
N ASP A 36 7.69 -13.05 -3.44
CA ASP A 36 8.92 -12.88 -4.23
C ASP A 36 10.19 -12.89 -3.38
N GLY A 37 10.03 -12.65 -2.07
CA GLY A 37 11.15 -12.61 -1.16
C GLY A 37 11.65 -14.03 -0.83
N ALA A 38 12.96 -14.15 -0.61
CA ALA A 38 13.62 -15.39 -0.21
C ALA A 38 14.68 -15.14 0.86
N LEU A 39 15.02 -16.18 1.61
CA LEU A 39 16.21 -16.21 2.44
C LEU A 39 17.47 -16.27 1.56
N PRO A 40 18.65 -15.85 2.07
CA PRO A 40 19.87 -15.92 1.29
C PRO A 40 20.15 -17.36 0.82
N GLY A 41 20.28 -17.56 -0.50
CA GLY A 41 20.54 -18.85 -1.11
C GLY A 41 19.33 -19.77 -1.31
N GLU A 42 18.13 -19.30 -0.99
CA GLU A 42 16.89 -20.04 -1.19
C GLU A 42 16.01 -19.39 -2.27
N GLU A 43 15.09 -20.15 -2.84
CA GLU A 43 14.04 -19.64 -3.70
C GLU A 43 12.89 -19.06 -2.87
N SER A 44 12.08 -18.18 -3.46
CA SER A 44 10.87 -17.65 -2.79
C SER A 44 9.88 -18.78 -2.55
N GLY A 45 9.18 -18.74 -1.42
CA GLY A 45 8.11 -19.68 -1.10
C GLY A 45 6.81 -19.41 -1.86
N GLY A 46 6.75 -18.29 -2.57
CA GLY A 46 5.62 -17.89 -3.39
C GLY A 46 4.35 -17.65 -2.60
N LEU A 47 3.23 -17.69 -3.32
CA LEU A 47 1.91 -17.45 -2.76
C LEU A 47 1.54 -18.44 -1.63
N LYS A 48 1.98 -19.70 -1.74
CA LYS A 48 1.73 -20.72 -0.70
C LYS A 48 2.34 -20.29 0.64
N MET A 49 3.60 -19.89 0.64
CA MET A 49 4.28 -19.43 1.87
C MET A 49 3.63 -18.14 2.43
N ALA A 50 3.24 -17.23 1.56
CA ALA A 50 2.56 -16.01 1.99
C ALA A 50 1.21 -16.31 2.68
N ILE A 51 0.45 -17.29 2.18
CA ILE A 51 -0.81 -17.74 2.82
C ILE A 51 -0.52 -18.37 4.20
N GLU A 52 0.49 -19.21 4.31
CA GLU A 52 0.92 -19.81 5.58
C GLU A 52 1.39 -18.75 6.58
N ASP A 53 2.14 -17.74 6.13
CA ASP A 53 2.50 -16.56 6.94
C ASP A 53 1.26 -15.83 7.43
N GLY A 54 0.25 -15.71 6.57
CA GLY A 54 -1.04 -15.11 6.91
C GLY A 54 -1.75 -15.87 8.04
N TRP A 55 -1.79 -17.19 7.99
CA TRP A 55 -2.38 -18.00 9.07
C TRP A 55 -1.65 -17.81 10.40
N GLU A 56 -0.33 -17.89 10.40
CA GLU A 56 0.47 -17.72 11.61
C GLU A 56 0.35 -16.31 12.19
N ALA A 57 0.28 -15.28 11.32
CA ALA A 57 0.06 -13.91 11.76
C ALA A 57 -1.34 -13.73 12.38
N ALA A 58 -2.39 -14.32 11.78
CA ALA A 58 -3.75 -14.29 12.31
C ALA A 58 -3.82 -14.99 13.68
N GLU A 59 -3.18 -16.15 13.84
CA GLU A 59 -3.12 -16.88 15.11
C GLU A 59 -2.43 -16.05 16.21
N LEU A 60 -1.43 -15.24 15.85
CA LEU A 60 -0.76 -14.32 16.76
C LEU A 60 -1.55 -13.02 17.02
N GLY A 61 -2.77 -12.91 16.47
CA GLY A 61 -3.63 -11.78 16.69
C GLY A 61 -3.26 -10.52 15.89
N ALA A 62 -2.68 -10.68 14.70
CA ALA A 62 -2.55 -9.55 13.80
C ALA A 62 -3.93 -9.04 13.39
N ASP A 63 -4.15 -7.73 13.47
CA ASP A 63 -5.42 -7.11 13.12
C ASP A 63 -5.62 -7.09 11.61
N VAL A 64 -4.56 -6.82 10.86
CA VAL A 64 -4.55 -6.82 9.39
C VAL A 64 -3.39 -7.66 8.88
N ILE A 65 -3.62 -8.45 7.83
CA ILE A 65 -2.57 -9.17 7.13
C ILE A 65 -2.39 -8.55 5.74
N TRP A 66 -1.15 -8.23 5.42
CA TRP A 66 -0.77 -7.61 4.17
C TRP A 66 0.31 -8.43 3.47
N ALA A 67 -0.02 -9.03 2.32
CA ALA A 67 0.97 -9.59 1.41
C ALA A 67 1.37 -8.55 0.36
N GLU A 68 2.66 -8.42 0.07
CA GLU A 68 3.13 -7.58 -1.02
C GLU A 68 3.03 -8.34 -2.33
N PHE A 69 2.22 -7.80 -3.26
CA PHE A 69 2.02 -8.34 -4.60
C PHE A 69 2.87 -7.58 -5.61
N ASN A 70 3.33 -8.27 -6.66
CA ASN A 70 4.23 -7.74 -7.68
C ASN A 70 3.58 -7.56 -9.05
N ASN A 71 2.29 -7.83 -9.17
CA ASN A 71 1.53 -7.69 -10.40
C ASN A 71 0.27 -6.83 -10.22
N VAL A 72 -0.39 -6.52 -11.34
CA VAL A 72 -1.58 -5.65 -11.38
C VAL A 72 -2.86 -6.41 -11.68
N ASP A 73 -2.84 -7.76 -11.63
CA ASP A 73 -4.01 -8.62 -11.79
C ASP A 73 -4.65 -8.97 -10.44
N LEU A 74 -5.82 -9.58 -10.49
CA LEU A 74 -6.59 -9.97 -9.32
C LEU A 74 -6.30 -11.43 -8.88
N GLU A 75 -5.57 -12.21 -9.67
CA GLU A 75 -5.40 -13.65 -9.45
C GLU A 75 -4.70 -13.95 -8.12
N GLN A 76 -3.53 -13.37 -7.93
CA GLN A 76 -2.77 -13.58 -6.68
C GLN A 76 -3.48 -12.99 -5.45
N PRO A 77 -4.01 -11.74 -5.48
CA PRO A 77 -4.79 -11.20 -4.38
C PRO A 77 -6.01 -12.04 -4.03
N GLN A 78 -6.75 -12.55 -5.02
CA GLN A 78 -7.89 -13.42 -4.79
C GLN A 78 -7.48 -14.73 -4.13
N ALA A 79 -6.49 -15.42 -4.68
CA ALA A 79 -6.02 -16.69 -4.12
C ALA A 79 -5.43 -16.54 -2.71
N PHE A 80 -4.75 -15.43 -2.43
CA PHE A 80 -4.28 -15.11 -1.08
C PHE A 80 -5.44 -14.90 -0.11
N ALA A 81 -6.42 -14.08 -0.49
CA ALA A 81 -7.59 -13.81 0.33
C ALA A 81 -8.38 -15.08 0.64
N GLU A 82 -8.67 -15.89 -0.37
CA GLU A 82 -9.35 -17.19 -0.23
C GLU A 82 -8.54 -18.13 0.68
N GLY A 83 -7.22 -18.19 0.48
CA GLY A 83 -6.32 -19.05 1.26
C GLY A 83 -6.29 -18.67 2.74
N VAL A 84 -6.10 -17.39 3.07
CA VAL A 84 -6.06 -16.92 4.47
C VAL A 84 -7.44 -17.08 5.11
N ARG A 85 -8.50 -16.60 4.45
CA ARG A 85 -9.85 -16.56 5.00
C ARG A 85 -10.54 -17.91 5.06
N LYS A 86 -9.94 -18.94 4.47
CA LYS A 86 -10.40 -20.33 4.65
C LYS A 86 -10.44 -20.76 6.12
N TYR A 87 -9.45 -20.34 6.91
CA TYR A 87 -9.35 -20.66 8.34
C TYR A 87 -9.66 -19.46 9.24
N TYR A 88 -9.50 -18.25 8.72
CA TYR A 88 -9.74 -16.99 9.44
C TYR A 88 -10.74 -16.11 8.65
N PRO A 89 -12.03 -16.50 8.57
CA PRO A 89 -13.00 -15.89 7.65
C PRO A 89 -13.23 -14.39 7.86
N ASN A 90 -13.00 -13.91 9.08
CA ASN A 90 -13.18 -12.49 9.44
C ASN A 90 -11.87 -11.69 9.43
N GLN A 91 -10.75 -12.30 8.99
CA GLN A 91 -9.47 -11.61 8.96
C GLN A 91 -9.53 -10.44 7.99
N MET A 92 -9.17 -9.25 8.48
CA MET A 92 -8.96 -8.08 7.64
C MET A 92 -7.66 -8.23 6.85
N LEU A 93 -7.73 -7.86 5.58
CA LEU A 93 -6.58 -7.87 4.69
C LEU A 93 -6.20 -6.44 4.27
N GLY A 94 -4.90 -6.22 4.09
CA GLY A 94 -4.34 -4.98 3.61
C GLY A 94 -3.85 -5.10 2.16
N PHE A 95 -4.08 -4.06 1.35
CA PHE A 95 -3.61 -4.00 -0.03
C PHE A 95 -2.84 -2.70 -0.29
N ASN A 96 -1.61 -2.84 -0.76
CA ASN A 96 -0.80 -1.72 -1.22
C ASN A 96 -1.06 -1.45 -2.70
N LEU A 97 -1.71 -0.33 -3.00
CA LEU A 97 -1.83 0.20 -4.36
C LEU A 97 -0.47 0.76 -4.80
N SER A 98 0.52 -0.13 -4.86
CA SER A 98 1.93 0.25 -5.03
C SER A 98 2.16 1.02 -6.33
N PRO A 99 2.69 2.24 -6.27
CA PRO A 99 3.04 3.00 -7.47
C PRO A 99 4.31 2.47 -8.17
N SER A 100 4.97 1.46 -7.62
CA SER A 100 6.03 0.71 -8.31
C SER A 100 5.48 -0.16 -9.44
N LEU A 101 4.20 -0.53 -9.38
CA LEU A 101 3.49 -1.23 -10.44
C LEU A 101 2.95 -0.25 -11.46
N TYR A 102 2.94 -0.65 -12.74
CA TYR A 102 2.43 0.20 -13.81
C TYR A 102 0.94 -0.01 -14.06
N TRP A 103 0.12 0.51 -13.16
CA TRP A 103 -1.36 0.48 -13.23
C TRP A 103 -1.93 1.09 -14.52
N GLY A 104 -1.21 2.04 -15.13
CA GLY A 104 -1.60 2.64 -16.41
C GLY A 104 -1.72 1.62 -17.54
N LYS A 105 -0.92 0.55 -17.53
CA LYS A 105 -1.02 -0.55 -18.51
C LYS A 105 -2.33 -1.31 -18.32
N ALA A 106 -2.64 -1.70 -17.09
CA ALA A 106 -3.90 -2.39 -16.76
C ALA A 106 -5.13 -1.54 -17.13
N LYS A 107 -5.09 -0.23 -16.83
CA LYS A 107 -6.16 0.69 -17.21
C LYS A 107 -6.39 0.74 -18.72
N LYS A 108 -5.31 0.83 -19.51
CA LYS A 108 -5.40 0.83 -20.99
C LYS A 108 -5.92 -0.49 -21.55
N ALA A 109 -5.61 -1.61 -20.89
CA ALA A 109 -6.08 -2.95 -21.27
C ALA A 109 -7.51 -3.25 -20.80
N GLY A 110 -8.13 -2.40 -19.98
CA GLY A 110 -9.46 -2.66 -19.40
C GLY A 110 -9.46 -3.72 -18.29
N THR A 111 -8.30 -4.03 -17.73
CA THR A 111 -8.10 -5.06 -16.68
C THR A 111 -7.76 -4.46 -15.30
N LEU A 112 -7.97 -3.14 -15.13
CA LEU A 112 -7.67 -2.48 -13.87
C LEU A 112 -8.58 -2.99 -12.75
N ILE A 113 -7.97 -3.46 -11.69
CA ILE A 113 -8.65 -3.86 -10.46
C ILE A 113 -9.32 -2.63 -9.83
N THR A 114 -10.53 -2.79 -9.33
CA THR A 114 -11.23 -1.74 -8.60
C THR A 114 -11.07 -1.91 -7.09
N ASN A 115 -11.16 -0.79 -6.36
CA ASN A 115 -11.17 -0.83 -4.89
C ASN A 115 -12.33 -1.67 -4.35
N GLN A 116 -13.48 -1.70 -5.04
CA GLN A 116 -14.62 -2.52 -4.65
C GLN A 116 -14.32 -4.02 -4.78
N GLN A 117 -13.71 -4.46 -5.88
CA GLN A 117 -13.30 -5.86 -6.05
C GLN A 117 -12.34 -6.31 -4.94
N LEU A 118 -11.40 -5.44 -4.55
CA LEU A 118 -10.52 -5.72 -3.42
C LEU A 118 -11.29 -5.79 -2.10
N ALA A 119 -12.22 -4.87 -1.86
CA ALA A 119 -13.04 -4.86 -0.64
C ALA A 119 -13.90 -6.12 -0.53
N ASP A 120 -14.50 -6.59 -1.62
CA ASP A 120 -15.33 -7.81 -1.68
C ASP A 120 -14.51 -9.07 -1.32
N LEU A 121 -13.20 -9.06 -1.60
CA LEU A 121 -12.26 -10.12 -1.19
C LEU A 121 -11.80 -9.99 0.28
N GLY A 122 -12.13 -8.89 0.96
CA GLY A 122 -11.76 -8.65 2.36
C GLY A 122 -10.53 -7.75 2.55
N TYR A 123 -10.04 -7.12 1.48
CA TYR A 123 -9.01 -6.08 1.56
C TYR A 123 -9.65 -4.76 2.00
N THR A 124 -9.93 -4.67 3.31
CA THR A 124 -10.60 -3.51 3.90
C THR A 124 -9.66 -2.34 4.17
N LEU A 125 -8.36 -2.61 4.32
CA LEU A 125 -7.33 -1.60 4.40
C LEU A 125 -6.63 -1.45 3.04
N GLN A 126 -6.96 -0.40 2.30
CA GLN A 126 -6.33 -0.10 1.00
C GLN A 126 -5.58 1.22 1.09
N PHE A 127 -4.33 1.24 0.67
CA PHE A 127 -3.47 2.42 0.78
C PHE A 127 -2.53 2.56 -0.42
N SER A 128 -2.16 3.80 -0.72
CA SER A 128 -1.17 4.12 -1.75
C SER A 128 -0.01 4.87 -1.12
N THR A 129 1.16 4.28 -1.17
CA THR A 129 2.35 4.74 -0.44
C THR A 129 2.94 6.05 -0.96
N LEU A 130 2.87 6.31 -2.27
CA LEU A 130 3.56 7.44 -2.91
C LEU A 130 2.66 8.28 -3.82
N PHE A 131 1.33 8.09 -3.77
CA PHE A 131 0.42 8.81 -4.68
C PHE A 131 0.54 10.33 -4.53
N ASN A 132 0.45 10.82 -3.30
CA ASN A 132 0.54 12.27 -3.01
C ASN A 132 1.89 12.84 -3.40
N PHE A 133 2.98 12.15 -3.06
CA PHE A 133 4.34 12.55 -3.43
C PHE A 133 4.53 12.64 -4.95
N ARG A 134 4.06 11.63 -5.70
CA ARG A 134 4.14 11.62 -7.17
C ARG A 134 3.26 12.69 -7.80
N THR A 135 2.08 12.93 -7.23
CA THR A 135 1.19 14.01 -7.69
C THR A 135 1.86 15.37 -7.51
N ALA A 136 2.40 15.64 -6.32
CA ALA A 136 3.11 16.87 -6.04
C ALA A 136 4.35 17.03 -6.94
N GLY A 137 5.16 15.96 -7.10
CA GLY A 137 6.34 16.00 -7.96
C GLY A 137 6.02 16.28 -9.43
N LEU A 138 4.95 15.67 -9.94
CA LEU A 138 4.50 15.93 -11.32
C LEU A 138 3.98 17.36 -11.50
N ALA A 139 3.22 17.87 -10.53
CA ALA A 139 2.72 19.24 -10.55
C ALA A 139 3.87 20.25 -10.51
N LEU A 140 4.85 20.02 -9.62
CA LEU A 140 6.05 20.84 -9.50
C LEU A 140 6.88 20.84 -10.80
N ASP A 141 7.16 19.70 -11.40
CA ASP A 141 7.90 19.60 -12.66
C ASP A 141 7.19 20.38 -13.78
N LYS A 142 5.86 20.21 -13.92
CA LYS A 142 5.07 20.94 -14.91
C LYS A 142 5.10 22.45 -14.66
N GLY A 143 4.92 22.87 -13.43
CA GLY A 143 4.95 24.28 -13.03
C GLY A 143 6.30 24.93 -13.32
N LEU A 144 7.41 24.28 -12.93
CA LEU A 144 8.75 24.78 -13.17
C LEU A 144 9.09 24.87 -14.66
N ARG A 145 8.67 23.90 -15.47
CA ARG A 145 8.84 23.98 -16.93
C ARG A 145 8.05 25.14 -17.54
N LYS A 146 6.80 25.35 -17.08
CA LYS A 146 5.97 26.49 -17.51
C LYS A 146 6.62 27.81 -17.13
N PHE A 147 7.13 27.91 -15.89
CA PHE A 147 7.82 29.12 -15.41
C PHE A 147 9.13 29.39 -16.16
N ALA A 148 9.94 28.36 -16.43
CA ALA A 148 11.16 28.51 -17.22
C ALA A 148 10.90 29.02 -18.65
N ALA A 149 9.75 28.64 -19.23
CA ALA A 149 9.38 29.05 -20.59
C ALA A 149 8.73 30.43 -20.65
N LYS A 150 7.92 30.83 -19.64
CA LYS A 150 7.03 32.00 -19.69
C LYS A 150 7.32 33.03 -18.59
N GLY A 151 8.15 32.73 -17.61
CA GLY A 151 8.49 33.66 -16.51
C GLY A 151 7.24 34.10 -15.72
N LEU A 152 7.09 35.41 -15.53
CA LEU A 152 6.02 36.01 -14.73
C LEU A 152 4.60 35.66 -15.23
N ASP A 153 4.42 35.47 -16.53
CA ASP A 153 3.13 35.05 -17.10
C ASP A 153 2.67 33.68 -16.53
N ALA A 154 3.61 32.74 -16.35
CA ALA A 154 3.30 31.45 -15.72
C ALA A 154 2.91 31.58 -14.24
N LEU A 155 3.49 32.53 -13.51
CA LEU A 155 3.12 32.81 -12.13
C LEU A 155 1.72 33.42 -12.05
N ALA A 156 1.39 34.35 -12.95
CA ALA A 156 0.05 34.95 -13.04
C ALA A 156 -1.02 33.90 -13.37
N ASP A 157 -0.73 32.99 -14.32
CA ASP A 157 -1.63 31.87 -14.65
C ASP A 157 -1.86 30.97 -13.42
N LEU A 158 -0.80 30.64 -12.66
CA LEU A 158 -0.93 29.82 -11.45
C LEU A 158 -1.82 30.49 -10.41
N GLN A 159 -1.67 31.80 -10.19
CA GLN A 159 -2.48 32.55 -9.23
C GLN A 159 -3.97 32.57 -9.64
N ILE A 160 -4.26 32.66 -10.94
CA ILE A 160 -5.63 32.56 -11.47
C ILE A 160 -6.20 31.15 -11.20
N GLU A 161 -5.43 30.09 -11.51
CA GLU A 161 -5.83 28.70 -11.23
C GLU A 161 -6.11 28.47 -9.73
N GLU A 162 -5.32 29.09 -8.86
CA GLU A 162 -5.50 29.02 -7.40
C GLU A 162 -6.75 29.74 -6.90
N ASP A 163 -7.07 30.90 -7.48
CA ASP A 163 -8.29 31.65 -7.16
C ASP A 163 -9.56 30.94 -7.65
N GLU A 164 -9.48 30.25 -8.79
CA GLU A 164 -10.58 29.45 -9.33
C GLU A 164 -10.79 28.16 -8.57
N ALA A 165 -9.75 27.59 -7.96
CA ALA A 165 -9.85 26.42 -7.11
C ALA A 165 -10.63 26.76 -5.84
N ALA A 166 -11.82 26.15 -5.66
CA ALA A 166 -12.73 26.43 -4.54
C ALA A 166 -11.99 26.39 -3.19
N GLY A 167 -11.74 27.57 -2.63
CA GLY A 167 -11.08 27.76 -1.35
C GLY A 167 -9.57 27.92 -1.38
N GLY A 168 -8.92 28.04 -2.54
CA GLY A 168 -7.47 28.20 -2.73
C GLY A 168 -6.58 27.74 -1.57
N PRO A 169 -5.44 27.15 -1.76
CA PRO A 169 -4.61 26.74 -0.60
C PRO A 169 -4.28 27.99 0.24
N PRO A 170 -4.32 27.91 1.58
CA PRO A 170 -4.02 29.04 2.47
C PRO A 170 -2.65 29.68 2.23
N ILE A 171 -1.75 28.92 1.58
CA ILE A 171 -0.39 29.35 1.21
C ILE A 171 -0.39 30.51 0.21
N THR A 172 -1.39 30.60 -0.66
CA THR A 172 -1.45 31.64 -1.71
C THR A 172 -1.98 32.97 -1.22
N ARG A 173 -2.54 33.01 -0.01
CA ARG A 173 -3.07 34.23 0.63
C ARG A 173 -2.18 34.71 1.79
N MET A 174 -0.90 34.34 1.80
CA MET A 174 0.05 34.95 2.73
C MET A 174 0.30 36.40 2.31
N HIS A 175 -0.38 37.32 2.98
CA HIS A 175 -0.15 38.78 2.92
C HIS A 175 0.84 39.18 4.01
#